data_171494c51d02934d8b4a1ec4c8241308
#
_entry.id   171494c51d02934d8b4a1ec4c8241308
#
_cell.length_a   1.000
_cell.length_b   1.000
_cell.length_c   1.000
_cell.angle_alpha   90.00
_cell.angle_beta   90.00
_cell.angle_gamma   90.00
#
_symmetry.space_group_name_H-M   'P 1'
#
loop_
_entity.id
_entity.type
_entity.pdbx_description
1 polymer ?
#
loop_
_entity_poly.entity_id
_entity_poly.type
_entity_poly.pdbx_seq_one_letter_code
_entity_poly.pdbx_strand_id
1 'polypeptide(L)'
;MQILFLITLLGLLFPKNKAITWIEIIAISLFYGGYNGTTDLTNYIWQYENNWMTDSPLQKLYSYISIFFHNIGMSFEWYHLMITAVSLILILYVVSKLTDQTAYVMSMISVFVYIENGWQLKTMTATCFIVIALYWFYKRIYSCELNTVRKNKDIIVFLALIFIAAQFHFLSVFFILFLFIPFIKGHFTRVVIIDICAFAVVGTLLIRVSNYLPMIGNYVSPISLSVFIVTGIWQILGYFILFYNNNDIQFQTNDKLGLFVKDGTLVLMLLIPFYYYANVATRIYRVWIIFMVVYATKLIRRQFAFEKRRLFFDMYIIGSSIFWFYIVFVLQGKEPIINELINNNCYF
;
A
#
# COMPACT_ATOMS: atom_id res chain seq x y z
N MET A 1 -14.58 16.40 -4.61
CA MET A 1 -14.34 16.15 -3.16
C MET A 1 -15.60 15.79 -2.39
N GLN A 2 -16.64 16.64 -2.34
CA GLN A 2 -17.86 16.37 -1.54
C GLN A 2 -18.53 15.05 -1.94
N ILE A 3 -18.64 14.76 -3.22
CA ILE A 3 -19.23 13.50 -3.73
C ILE A 3 -18.39 12.29 -3.29
N LEU A 4 -17.07 12.36 -3.41
CA LEU A 4 -16.18 11.28 -2.97
C LEU A 4 -16.31 11.04 -1.47
N PHE A 5 -16.34 12.12 -0.67
CA PHE A 5 -16.57 12.03 0.77
C PHE A 5 -17.92 11.38 1.12
N LEU A 6 -19.01 11.78 0.43
CA LEU A 6 -20.32 11.19 0.64
C LEU A 6 -20.35 9.70 0.30
N ILE A 7 -19.75 9.31 -0.82
CA ILE A 7 -19.68 7.91 -1.25
C ILE A 7 -18.85 7.09 -0.24
N THR A 8 -17.73 7.61 0.22
CA THR A 8 -16.93 6.98 1.28
C THR A 8 -17.73 6.79 2.56
N LEU A 9 -18.51 7.81 2.97
CA LEU A 9 -19.37 7.70 4.14
C LEU A 9 -20.46 6.62 3.95
N LEU A 10 -21.05 6.52 2.77
CA LEU A 10 -22.01 5.47 2.44
C LEU A 10 -21.40 4.07 2.53
N GLY A 11 -20.17 3.88 2.08
CA GLY A 11 -19.49 2.58 2.21
C GLY A 11 -19.16 2.20 3.66
N LEU A 12 -18.88 3.19 4.51
CA LEU A 12 -18.73 2.95 5.96
C LEU A 12 -20.07 2.55 6.62
N LEU A 13 -21.19 3.19 6.22
CA LEU A 13 -22.51 2.93 6.75
C LEU A 13 -23.11 1.60 6.22
N PHE A 14 -22.82 1.25 4.98
CA PHE A 14 -23.33 0.04 4.32
C PHE A 14 -22.18 -0.89 3.87
N PRO A 15 -21.40 -1.45 4.81
CA PRO A 15 -20.11 -2.08 4.56
C PRO A 15 -20.14 -3.28 3.59
N LYS A 16 -21.31 -3.93 3.44
CA LYS A 16 -21.50 -5.13 2.61
C LYS A 16 -22.22 -4.85 1.28
N ASN A 17 -22.58 -3.60 1.02
CA ASN A 17 -23.36 -3.28 -0.16
C ASN A 17 -22.45 -3.24 -1.41
N LYS A 18 -22.67 -4.22 -2.28
CA LYS A 18 -21.89 -4.37 -3.53
C LYS A 18 -22.10 -3.21 -4.51
N ALA A 19 -23.33 -2.65 -4.58
CA ALA A 19 -23.59 -1.51 -5.45
C ALA A 19 -22.78 -0.28 -5.01
N ILE A 20 -22.75 -0.02 -3.69
CA ILE A 20 -21.90 1.06 -3.14
C ILE A 20 -20.43 0.80 -3.45
N THR A 21 -19.94 -0.45 -3.30
CA THR A 21 -18.55 -0.79 -3.65
C THR A 21 -18.23 -0.43 -5.10
N TRP A 22 -19.12 -0.71 -6.05
CA TRP A 22 -18.89 -0.35 -7.46
C TRP A 22 -18.97 1.14 -7.71
N ILE A 23 -19.88 1.85 -7.04
CA ILE A 23 -19.98 3.31 -7.10
C ILE A 23 -18.69 3.94 -6.56
N GLU A 24 -18.12 3.42 -5.47
CA GLU A 24 -16.83 3.84 -4.93
C GLU A 24 -15.69 3.67 -5.95
N ILE A 25 -15.60 2.50 -6.58
CA ILE A 25 -14.57 2.24 -7.60
C ILE A 25 -14.69 3.23 -8.75
N ILE A 26 -15.89 3.46 -9.26
CA ILE A 26 -16.13 4.41 -10.35
C ILE A 26 -15.73 5.82 -9.90
N ALA A 27 -16.21 6.26 -8.73
CA ALA A 27 -15.91 7.60 -8.22
C ALA A 27 -14.42 7.82 -7.97
N ILE A 28 -13.73 6.83 -7.36
CA ILE A 28 -12.29 6.89 -7.10
C ILE A 28 -11.53 6.88 -8.44
N SER A 29 -11.95 6.06 -9.40
CA SER A 29 -11.32 6.01 -10.72
C SER A 29 -11.43 7.33 -11.46
N LEU A 30 -12.62 7.95 -11.47
CA LEU A 30 -12.84 9.25 -12.10
C LEU A 30 -12.07 10.35 -11.37
N PHE A 31 -12.03 10.32 -10.04
CA PHE A 31 -11.34 11.34 -9.27
C PHE A 31 -9.83 11.31 -9.49
N TYR A 32 -9.21 10.14 -9.36
CA TYR A 32 -7.76 10.01 -9.52
C TYR A 32 -7.32 9.83 -10.97
N GLY A 33 -8.11 9.16 -11.80
CA GLY A 33 -7.82 8.98 -13.22
C GLY A 33 -8.06 10.22 -14.06
N GLY A 34 -8.89 11.15 -13.58
CA GLY A 34 -9.17 12.43 -14.26
C GLY A 34 -8.28 13.59 -13.85
N TYR A 35 -7.36 13.36 -12.94
CA TYR A 35 -6.57 14.41 -12.34
C TYR A 35 -5.33 14.78 -13.18
N ASN A 36 -5.05 16.08 -13.37
CA ASN A 36 -3.99 16.59 -14.25
C ASN A 36 -2.99 17.58 -13.59
N GLY A 37 -2.88 17.63 -12.27
CA GLY A 37 -2.28 18.78 -11.59
C GLY A 37 -1.00 18.57 -10.78
N THR A 38 -0.32 17.41 -10.74
CA THR A 38 0.92 17.26 -9.97
C THR A 38 2.18 17.20 -10.84
N THR A 39 3.34 17.56 -10.25
CA THR A 39 4.65 17.41 -10.89
C THR A 39 4.93 15.98 -11.34
N ASP A 40 4.51 14.97 -10.53
CA ASP A 40 4.66 13.56 -10.91
C ASP A 40 3.81 13.24 -12.13
N LEU A 41 2.58 13.76 -12.19
CA LEU A 41 1.68 13.51 -13.30
C LEU A 41 2.15 14.21 -14.59
N THR A 42 2.64 15.43 -14.49
CA THR A 42 3.26 16.14 -15.63
C THR A 42 4.40 15.32 -16.23
N ASN A 43 5.23 14.69 -15.37
CA ASN A 43 6.27 13.78 -15.84
C ASN A 43 5.70 12.52 -16.51
N TYR A 44 4.59 11.98 -16.01
CA TYR A 44 3.94 10.81 -16.64
C TYR A 44 3.32 11.17 -17.99
N ILE A 45 2.68 12.34 -18.12
CA ILE A 45 2.15 12.85 -19.39
C ILE A 45 3.30 12.98 -20.39
N TRP A 46 4.38 13.67 -20.02
CA TRP A 46 5.56 13.82 -20.86
C TRP A 46 6.14 12.47 -21.30
N GLN A 47 6.29 11.50 -20.38
CA GLN A 47 6.77 10.15 -20.69
C GLN A 47 5.86 9.44 -21.69
N TYR A 48 4.55 9.60 -21.54
CA TYR A 48 3.55 8.99 -22.40
C TYR A 48 3.58 9.57 -23.81
N GLU A 49 3.52 10.89 -23.92
CA GLU A 49 3.49 11.62 -25.21
C GLU A 49 4.80 11.46 -26.01
N ASN A 50 5.92 11.32 -25.33
CA ASN A 50 7.24 11.17 -25.98
C ASN A 50 7.68 9.72 -26.14
N ASN A 51 6.82 8.73 -25.90
CA ASN A 51 7.17 7.29 -25.97
C ASN A 51 8.43 6.96 -25.18
N TRP A 52 8.56 7.55 -23.99
CA TRP A 52 9.79 7.44 -23.21
C TRP A 52 10.00 6.02 -22.65
N MET A 53 11.18 5.46 -22.88
CA MET A 53 11.61 4.17 -22.36
C MET A 53 12.62 4.37 -21.23
N THR A 54 12.39 3.75 -20.09
CA THR A 54 13.35 3.81 -18.99
C THR A 54 14.60 2.95 -19.27
N ASP A 55 15.77 3.47 -18.91
CA ASP A 55 17.04 2.71 -18.95
C ASP A 55 17.15 1.71 -17.80
N SER A 56 16.35 1.89 -16.75
CA SER A 56 16.33 0.98 -15.60
C SER A 56 15.84 -0.42 -16.01
N PRO A 57 16.47 -1.51 -15.54
CA PRO A 57 15.96 -2.86 -15.74
C PRO A 57 14.63 -3.11 -15.04
N LEU A 58 14.33 -2.31 -14.02
CA LEU A 58 13.02 -2.23 -13.37
C LEU A 58 12.19 -1.10 -14.00
N GLN A 59 10.87 -1.17 -13.88
CA GLN A 59 9.90 -0.23 -14.47
C GLN A 59 9.78 -0.28 -16.01
N LYS A 60 10.39 -1.23 -16.69
CA LYS A 60 10.26 -1.37 -18.15
C LYS A 60 8.85 -1.75 -18.60
N LEU A 61 8.16 -2.62 -17.87
CA LEU A 61 6.80 -3.01 -18.22
C LEU A 61 5.84 -1.81 -18.21
N TYR A 62 6.00 -0.90 -17.27
CA TYR A 62 5.25 0.36 -17.28
C TYR A 62 5.47 1.14 -18.58
N SER A 63 6.72 1.32 -19.01
CA SER A 63 7.04 2.03 -20.25
C SER A 63 6.49 1.30 -21.49
N TYR A 64 6.62 -0.03 -21.56
CA TYR A 64 6.05 -0.80 -22.69
C TYR A 64 4.53 -0.65 -22.78
N ILE A 65 3.81 -0.74 -21.68
CA ILE A 65 2.37 -0.58 -21.65
C ILE A 65 1.98 0.85 -22.06
N SER A 66 2.68 1.85 -21.52
CA SER A 66 2.48 3.27 -21.86
C SER A 66 2.65 3.52 -23.35
N ILE A 67 3.76 3.07 -23.94
CA ILE A 67 4.05 3.20 -25.37
C ILE A 67 3.02 2.46 -26.22
N PHE A 68 2.61 1.26 -25.82
CA PHE A 68 1.59 0.50 -26.55
C PHE A 68 0.27 1.26 -26.65
N PHE A 69 -0.24 1.81 -25.55
CA PHE A 69 -1.50 2.55 -25.54
C PHE A 69 -1.41 3.88 -26.27
N HIS A 70 -0.28 4.57 -26.18
CA HIS A 70 -0.03 5.77 -26.99
C HIS A 70 -0.05 5.47 -28.50
N ASN A 71 0.62 4.40 -28.94
CA ASN A 71 0.72 4.03 -30.35
C ASN A 71 -0.61 3.60 -30.99
N ILE A 72 -1.57 3.13 -30.18
CA ILE A 72 -2.94 2.86 -30.67
C ILE A 72 -3.84 4.10 -30.64
N GLY A 73 -3.28 5.28 -30.30
CA GLY A 73 -3.99 6.57 -30.33
C GLY A 73 -4.84 6.86 -29.08
N MET A 74 -4.63 6.14 -27.97
CA MET A 74 -5.31 6.45 -26.70
C MET A 74 -4.74 7.75 -26.12
N SER A 75 -5.58 8.69 -25.66
CA SER A 75 -5.08 9.85 -24.93
C SER A 75 -4.59 9.47 -23.53
N PHE A 76 -3.72 10.31 -22.93
CA PHE A 76 -3.18 10.04 -21.60
C PHE A 76 -4.28 9.95 -20.53
N GLU A 77 -5.33 10.76 -20.61
CA GLU A 77 -6.45 10.79 -19.67
C GLU A 77 -7.18 9.44 -19.66
N TRP A 78 -7.49 8.89 -20.84
CA TRP A 78 -8.12 7.56 -20.94
C TRP A 78 -7.20 6.44 -20.47
N TYR A 79 -5.91 6.52 -20.79
CA TYR A 79 -4.90 5.58 -20.28
C TYR A 79 -4.84 5.63 -18.76
N HIS A 80 -4.76 6.82 -18.16
CA HIS A 80 -4.69 7.02 -16.73
C HIS A 80 -5.95 6.48 -16.01
N LEU A 81 -7.14 6.85 -16.53
CA LEU A 81 -8.41 6.35 -16.02
C LEU A 81 -8.48 4.82 -16.08
N MET A 82 -8.12 4.23 -17.21
CA MET A 82 -8.14 2.78 -17.41
C MET A 82 -7.21 2.06 -16.44
N ILE A 83 -5.96 2.47 -16.32
CA ILE A 83 -4.98 1.85 -15.41
C ILE A 83 -5.43 1.98 -13.96
N THR A 84 -5.98 3.14 -13.58
CA THR A 84 -6.53 3.37 -12.24
C THR A 84 -7.70 2.44 -11.96
N ALA A 85 -8.67 2.35 -12.86
CA ALA A 85 -9.84 1.48 -12.72
C ALA A 85 -9.45 0.00 -12.65
N VAL A 86 -8.57 -0.47 -13.53
CA VAL A 86 -8.09 -1.85 -13.54
C VAL A 86 -7.35 -2.19 -12.22
N SER A 87 -6.52 -1.28 -11.72
CA SER A 87 -5.81 -1.48 -10.45
C SER A 87 -6.78 -1.62 -9.28
N LEU A 88 -7.82 -0.77 -9.22
CA LEU A 88 -8.86 -0.85 -8.19
C LEU A 88 -9.69 -2.14 -8.27
N ILE A 89 -10.07 -2.56 -9.48
CA ILE A 89 -10.82 -3.80 -9.70
C ILE A 89 -9.99 -5.02 -9.24
N LEU A 90 -8.69 -5.04 -9.52
CA LEU A 90 -7.81 -6.12 -9.08
C LEU A 90 -7.67 -6.16 -7.56
N ILE A 91 -7.57 -5.00 -6.91
CA ILE A 91 -7.56 -4.91 -5.44
C ILE A 91 -8.91 -5.39 -4.88
N LEU A 92 -10.04 -4.92 -5.45
CA LEU A 92 -11.37 -5.37 -5.04
C LEU A 92 -11.52 -6.88 -5.18
N TYR A 93 -11.01 -7.47 -6.27
CA TYR A 93 -11.03 -8.92 -6.46
C TYR A 93 -10.40 -9.64 -5.27
N VAL A 94 -9.22 -9.22 -4.83
CA VAL A 94 -8.56 -9.82 -3.66
C VAL A 94 -9.33 -9.55 -2.37
N VAL A 95 -9.77 -8.32 -2.15
CA VAL A 95 -10.55 -7.93 -0.96
C VAL A 95 -11.81 -8.78 -0.85
N SER A 96 -12.54 -8.99 -1.95
CA SER A 96 -13.76 -9.81 -1.99
C SER A 96 -13.54 -11.30 -1.66
N LYS A 97 -12.31 -11.81 -1.82
CA LYS A 97 -11.93 -13.17 -1.39
C LYS A 97 -11.63 -13.28 0.10
N LEU A 98 -11.38 -12.14 0.76
CA LEU A 98 -10.97 -12.10 2.16
C LEU A 98 -12.08 -11.63 3.09
N THR A 99 -13.00 -10.78 2.62
CA THR A 99 -14.14 -10.25 3.40
C THR A 99 -15.37 -9.98 2.53
N ASP A 100 -16.55 -10.01 3.16
CA ASP A 100 -17.83 -9.60 2.57
C ASP A 100 -18.12 -8.07 2.76
N GLN A 101 -17.25 -7.37 3.53
CA GLN A 101 -17.39 -5.93 3.81
C GLN A 101 -16.56 -5.10 2.82
N THR A 102 -16.80 -5.32 1.53
CA THR A 102 -16.00 -4.71 0.46
C THR A 102 -16.13 -3.18 0.40
N ALA A 103 -17.36 -2.65 0.59
CA ALA A 103 -17.57 -1.20 0.60
C ALA A 103 -16.80 -0.53 1.75
N TYR A 104 -16.86 -1.08 2.96
CA TYR A 104 -16.07 -0.56 4.07
C TYR A 104 -14.56 -0.54 3.75
N VAL A 105 -14.03 -1.63 3.19
CA VAL A 105 -12.59 -1.71 2.88
C VAL A 105 -12.22 -0.68 1.82
N MET A 106 -13.01 -0.54 0.76
CA MET A 106 -12.74 0.45 -0.29
C MET A 106 -12.83 1.87 0.23
N SER A 107 -13.81 2.18 1.09
CA SER A 107 -13.91 3.48 1.78
C SER A 107 -12.66 3.81 2.60
N MET A 108 -12.22 2.87 3.45
CA MET A 108 -11.04 3.09 4.29
C MET A 108 -9.75 3.23 3.49
N ILE A 109 -9.63 2.47 2.39
CA ILE A 109 -8.49 2.58 1.49
C ILE A 109 -8.51 3.93 0.77
N SER A 110 -9.67 4.41 0.33
CA SER A 110 -9.80 5.69 -0.38
C SER A 110 -9.35 6.87 0.49
N VAL A 111 -9.67 6.83 1.78
CA VAL A 111 -9.29 7.89 2.74
C VAL A 111 -7.80 7.90 3.01
N PHE A 112 -7.13 6.73 3.09
CA PHE A 112 -5.75 6.66 3.51
C PHE A 112 -4.76 6.33 2.39
N VAL A 113 -4.94 5.18 1.74
CA VAL A 113 -3.94 4.68 0.77
C VAL A 113 -3.98 5.49 -0.51
N TYR A 114 -5.17 5.89 -0.97
CA TYR A 114 -5.34 6.55 -2.26
C TYR A 114 -5.11 8.05 -2.23
N ILE A 115 -5.27 8.74 -1.10
CA ILE A 115 -4.97 10.17 -1.06
C ILE A 115 -3.53 10.46 -1.53
N GLU A 116 -2.57 9.59 -1.19
CA GLU A 116 -1.19 9.80 -1.60
C GLU A 116 -0.75 8.95 -2.81
N ASN A 117 -1.34 7.77 -3.00
CA ASN A 117 -0.97 6.88 -4.10
C ASN A 117 -1.77 7.17 -5.38
N GLY A 118 -2.91 7.84 -5.30
CA GLY A 118 -3.79 8.09 -6.44
C GLY A 118 -3.14 8.92 -7.54
N TRP A 119 -2.29 9.89 -7.18
CA TRP A 119 -1.53 10.66 -8.14
C TRP A 119 -0.20 9.99 -8.58
N GLN A 120 0.16 8.85 -7.96
CA GLN A 120 1.38 8.10 -8.29
C GLN A 120 1.01 6.85 -9.09
N LEU A 121 0.72 7.04 -10.37
CA LEU A 121 0.23 5.99 -11.26
C LEU A 121 1.05 4.70 -11.20
N LYS A 122 2.39 4.80 -11.19
CA LYS A 122 3.29 3.64 -11.09
C LYS A 122 3.12 2.90 -9.75
N THR A 123 3.02 3.64 -8.65
CA THR A 123 2.85 3.07 -7.30
C THR A 123 1.49 2.38 -7.18
N MET A 124 0.45 2.99 -7.71
CA MET A 124 -0.90 2.43 -7.67
C MET A 124 -0.99 1.13 -8.47
N THR A 125 -0.43 1.10 -9.67
CA THR A 125 -0.38 -0.11 -10.50
C THR A 125 0.46 -1.20 -9.83
N ALA A 126 1.60 -0.85 -9.24
CA ALA A 126 2.39 -1.81 -8.47
C ALA A 126 1.59 -2.39 -7.28
N THR A 127 0.79 -1.55 -6.59
CA THR A 127 0.00 -1.96 -5.42
C THR A 127 -0.96 -3.10 -5.75
N CYS A 128 -1.64 -3.09 -6.90
CA CYS A 128 -2.56 -4.18 -7.23
C CYS A 128 -1.83 -5.53 -7.39
N PHE A 129 -0.66 -5.55 -8.01
CA PHE A 129 0.14 -6.77 -8.13
C PHE A 129 0.72 -7.23 -6.80
N ILE A 130 1.13 -6.30 -5.93
CA ILE A 130 1.56 -6.63 -4.56
C ILE A 130 0.41 -7.27 -3.78
N VAL A 131 -0.79 -6.71 -3.84
CA VAL A 131 -1.96 -7.24 -3.14
C VAL A 131 -2.28 -8.65 -3.63
N ILE A 132 -2.17 -8.92 -4.94
CA ILE A 132 -2.33 -10.26 -5.50
C ILE A 132 -1.21 -11.20 -5.00
N ALA A 133 0.05 -10.74 -4.99
CA ALA A 133 1.18 -11.53 -4.51
C ALA A 133 1.03 -11.91 -3.03
N LEU A 134 0.64 -10.96 -2.19
CA LEU A 134 0.42 -11.17 -0.76
C LEU A 134 -0.78 -12.10 -0.50
N TYR A 135 -1.84 -11.99 -1.28
CA TYR A 135 -2.95 -12.92 -1.22
C TYR A 135 -2.53 -14.33 -1.60
N TRP A 136 -1.72 -14.49 -2.68
CA TRP A 136 -1.12 -15.78 -3.07
C TRP A 136 -0.25 -16.33 -1.94
N PHE A 137 0.64 -15.51 -1.37
CA PHE A 137 1.50 -15.89 -0.25
C PHE A 137 0.66 -16.39 0.94
N TYR A 138 -0.37 -15.62 1.33
CA TYR A 138 -1.27 -15.99 2.40
C TYR A 138 -1.93 -17.35 2.15
N LYS A 139 -2.52 -17.54 0.96
CA LYS A 139 -3.30 -18.74 0.65
C LYS A 139 -2.46 -19.99 0.40
N ARG A 140 -1.30 -19.85 -0.21
CA ARG A 140 -0.50 -20.97 -0.71
C ARG A 140 0.72 -21.28 0.15
N ILE A 141 1.32 -20.28 0.77
CA ILE A 141 2.57 -20.45 1.52
C ILE A 141 2.32 -20.41 3.02
N TYR A 142 1.59 -19.39 3.49
CA TYR A 142 1.40 -19.16 4.92
C TYR A 142 0.32 -20.07 5.53
N SER A 143 -0.83 -20.24 4.85
CA SER A 143 -1.99 -20.96 5.40
C SER A 143 -1.97 -22.47 5.15
N CYS A 144 -1.08 -22.97 4.31
CA CYS A 144 -1.02 -24.37 3.92
C CYS A 144 0.16 -25.12 4.56
N GLU A 145 -0.11 -26.30 5.09
CA GLU A 145 0.90 -27.32 5.42
C GLU A 145 1.23 -28.07 4.12
N LEU A 146 2.24 -27.61 3.38
CA LEU A 146 2.56 -28.15 2.05
C LEU A 146 3.82 -29.01 2.05
N ASN A 147 3.84 -30.00 1.15
CA ASN A 147 5.08 -30.68 0.74
C ASN A 147 6.11 -29.65 0.27
N THR A 148 7.38 -29.87 0.57
CA THR A 148 8.49 -28.97 0.24
C THR A 148 8.55 -28.58 -1.23
N VAL A 149 8.30 -29.54 -2.16
CA VAL A 149 8.31 -29.31 -3.62
C VAL A 149 7.21 -28.33 -4.05
N ARG A 150 6.00 -28.49 -3.51
CA ARG A 150 4.89 -27.60 -3.82
C ARG A 150 5.11 -26.20 -3.24
N LYS A 151 5.66 -26.12 -2.06
CA LYS A 151 6.02 -24.85 -1.41
C LYS A 151 7.03 -24.06 -2.26
N ASN A 152 8.03 -24.73 -2.84
CA ASN A 152 9.02 -24.07 -3.71
C ASN A 152 8.38 -23.47 -4.97
N LYS A 153 7.44 -24.18 -5.62
CA LYS A 153 6.69 -23.65 -6.77
C LYS A 153 5.86 -22.41 -6.39
N ASP A 154 5.20 -22.46 -5.25
CA ASP A 154 4.38 -21.34 -4.78
C ASP A 154 5.24 -20.12 -4.40
N ILE A 155 6.45 -20.32 -3.89
CA ILE A 155 7.45 -19.26 -3.66
C ILE A 155 7.89 -18.63 -4.98
N ILE A 156 8.16 -19.43 -6.01
CA ILE A 156 8.53 -18.93 -7.34
C ILE A 156 7.41 -18.03 -7.90
N VAL A 157 6.15 -18.47 -7.80
CA VAL A 157 5.01 -17.66 -8.25
C VAL A 157 4.91 -16.36 -7.46
N PHE A 158 5.09 -16.39 -6.13
CA PHE A 158 5.12 -15.20 -5.32
C PHE A 158 6.22 -14.22 -5.76
N LEU A 159 7.45 -14.72 -5.96
CA LEU A 159 8.58 -13.91 -6.43
C LEU A 159 8.34 -13.34 -7.84
N ALA A 160 7.74 -14.13 -8.74
CA ALA A 160 7.37 -13.65 -10.07
C ALA A 160 6.34 -12.50 -10.01
N LEU A 161 5.33 -12.61 -9.14
CA LEU A 161 4.34 -11.54 -8.93
C LEU A 161 4.99 -10.28 -8.34
N ILE A 162 5.92 -10.42 -7.39
CA ILE A 162 6.69 -9.28 -6.85
C ILE A 162 7.57 -8.67 -7.93
N PHE A 163 8.20 -9.48 -8.78
CA PHE A 163 8.98 -8.99 -9.91
C PHE A 163 8.12 -8.21 -10.92
N ILE A 164 6.90 -8.70 -11.23
CA ILE A 164 5.95 -7.96 -12.07
C ILE A 164 5.59 -6.62 -11.40
N ALA A 165 5.30 -6.60 -10.12
CA ALA A 165 5.03 -5.35 -9.38
C ALA A 165 6.24 -4.40 -9.44
N ALA A 166 7.46 -4.91 -9.34
CA ALA A 166 8.69 -4.12 -9.43
C ALA A 166 8.90 -3.52 -10.83
N GLN A 167 8.34 -4.12 -11.88
CA GLN A 167 8.34 -3.55 -13.23
C GLN A 167 7.45 -2.29 -13.36
N PHE A 168 6.60 -2.01 -12.36
CA PHE A 168 5.88 -0.74 -12.24
C PHE A 168 6.55 0.18 -11.21
N HIS A 169 6.92 -0.36 -10.04
CA HIS A 169 7.59 0.43 -9.00
C HIS A 169 8.58 -0.43 -8.20
N PHE A 170 9.86 -0.04 -8.22
CA PHE A 170 10.96 -0.84 -7.65
C PHE A 170 10.81 -1.16 -6.16
N LEU A 171 10.14 -0.31 -5.36
CA LEU A 171 9.91 -0.56 -3.94
C LEU A 171 9.12 -1.85 -3.68
N SER A 172 8.43 -2.38 -4.68
CA SER A 172 7.73 -3.67 -4.58
C SER A 172 8.67 -4.82 -4.20
N VAL A 173 9.97 -4.71 -4.51
CA VAL A 173 10.98 -5.72 -4.16
C VAL A 173 11.05 -5.95 -2.65
N PHE A 174 10.77 -4.94 -1.83
CA PHE A 174 10.81 -5.08 -0.37
C PHE A 174 9.76 -6.06 0.19
N PHE A 175 8.73 -6.40 -0.58
CA PHE A 175 7.77 -7.42 -0.16
C PHE A 175 8.35 -8.85 -0.17
N ILE A 176 9.55 -9.06 -0.72
CA ILE A 176 10.33 -10.30 -0.54
C ILE A 176 10.61 -10.56 0.95
N LEU A 177 10.64 -9.53 1.80
CA LEU A 177 10.78 -9.66 3.25
C LEU A 177 9.71 -10.57 3.88
N PHE A 178 8.56 -10.79 3.22
CA PHE A 178 7.55 -11.74 3.71
C PHE A 178 8.08 -13.19 3.79
N LEU A 179 9.12 -13.53 3.05
CA LEU A 179 9.80 -14.83 3.18
C LEU A 179 10.49 -15.00 4.54
N PHE A 180 10.73 -13.90 5.27
CA PHE A 180 11.31 -13.94 6.61
C PHE A 180 10.29 -14.14 7.73
N ILE A 181 8.98 -14.21 7.43
CA ILE A 181 7.93 -14.48 8.42
C ILE A 181 8.28 -15.68 9.34
N PRO A 182 8.78 -16.83 8.85
CA PRO A 182 9.10 -17.97 9.69
C PRO A 182 10.13 -17.67 10.78
N PHE A 183 11.04 -16.71 10.54
CA PHE A 183 12.10 -16.32 11.49
C PHE A 183 11.63 -15.31 12.53
N ILE A 184 10.59 -14.52 12.20
CA ILE A 184 10.09 -13.42 13.06
C ILE A 184 8.85 -13.84 13.83
N LYS A 185 8.10 -14.81 13.34
CA LYS A 185 6.76 -15.26 13.74
C LYS A 185 6.46 -15.01 15.23
N GLY A 186 5.57 -14.05 15.50
CA GLY A 186 5.07 -13.74 16.85
C GLY A 186 6.04 -13.00 17.80
N HIS A 187 7.28 -12.74 17.40
CA HIS A 187 8.30 -12.18 18.30
C HIS A 187 8.59 -10.70 18.05
N PHE A 188 7.78 -9.81 18.62
CA PHE A 188 7.99 -8.36 18.55
C PHE A 188 9.40 -7.95 19.02
N THR A 189 9.88 -8.50 20.13
CA THR A 189 11.21 -8.19 20.69
C THR A 189 12.34 -8.50 19.71
N ARG A 190 12.25 -9.59 18.94
CA ARG A 190 13.25 -9.93 17.92
C ARG A 190 13.31 -8.86 16.82
N VAL A 191 12.15 -8.36 16.39
CA VAL A 191 12.07 -7.29 15.39
C VAL A 191 12.75 -6.03 15.91
N VAL A 192 12.44 -5.61 17.13
CA VAL A 192 13.07 -4.42 17.76
C VAL A 192 14.60 -4.55 17.83
N ILE A 193 15.11 -5.73 18.22
CA ILE A 193 16.57 -5.96 18.27
C ILE A 193 17.18 -5.87 16.87
N ILE A 194 16.54 -6.50 15.88
CA ILE A 194 17.01 -6.44 14.48
C ILE A 194 17.00 -5.00 13.99
N ASP A 195 15.97 -4.20 14.27
CA ASP A 195 15.86 -2.81 13.86
C ASP A 195 16.96 -1.93 14.47
N ILE A 196 17.27 -2.11 15.75
CA ILE A 196 18.36 -1.39 16.42
C ILE A 196 19.70 -1.73 15.74
N CYS A 197 19.97 -3.01 15.48
CA CYS A 197 21.19 -3.43 14.79
C CYS A 197 21.24 -2.95 13.34
N ALA A 198 20.09 -3.01 12.64
CA ALA A 198 19.97 -2.60 11.25
C ALA A 198 20.16 -1.10 11.08
N PHE A 199 19.69 -0.26 12.01
CA PHE A 199 19.81 1.18 11.94
C PHE A 199 21.25 1.65 11.76
N ALA A 200 22.21 1.02 12.45
CA ALA A 200 23.64 1.33 12.33
C ALA A 200 24.23 0.95 10.96
N VAL A 201 23.66 -0.08 10.30
CA VAL A 201 24.21 -0.66 9.07
C VAL A 201 23.49 -0.14 7.82
N VAL A 202 22.19 0.12 7.90
CA VAL A 202 21.36 0.52 6.76
C VAL A 202 21.87 1.80 6.10
N GLY A 203 22.27 2.80 6.88
CA GLY A 203 22.79 4.06 6.34
C GLY A 203 24.02 3.86 5.46
N THR A 204 24.99 3.10 5.96
CA THR A 204 26.22 2.79 5.22
C THR A 204 25.96 1.93 3.98
N LEU A 205 25.04 0.97 4.08
CA LEU A 205 24.65 0.14 2.93
C LEU A 205 23.91 0.95 1.87
N LEU A 206 22.94 1.78 2.25
CA LEU A 206 22.19 2.61 1.29
C LEU A 206 23.09 3.59 0.54
N ILE A 207 24.00 4.25 1.23
CA ILE A 207 24.97 5.16 0.60
C ILE A 207 25.85 4.39 -0.39
N ARG A 208 26.36 3.22 -0.01
CA ARG A 208 27.16 2.39 -0.93
C ARG A 208 26.36 1.91 -2.13
N VAL A 209 25.14 1.39 -1.91
CA VAL A 209 24.30 0.88 -2.99
C VAL A 209 23.84 2.00 -3.92
N SER A 210 23.59 3.21 -3.42
CA SER A 210 23.21 4.37 -4.25
C SER A 210 24.31 4.77 -5.22
N ASN A 211 25.60 4.56 -4.87
CA ASN A 211 26.72 4.81 -5.76
C ASN A 211 26.77 3.82 -6.95
N TYR A 212 26.27 2.59 -6.77
CA TYR A 212 26.23 1.58 -7.84
C TYR A 212 24.89 1.56 -8.60
N LEU A 213 23.82 2.03 -7.96
CA LEU A 213 22.48 2.07 -8.53
C LEU A 213 21.93 3.50 -8.42
N PRO A 214 22.21 4.40 -9.38
CA PRO A 214 21.78 5.81 -9.34
C PRO A 214 20.27 5.98 -9.13
N MET A 215 19.47 5.00 -9.59
CA MET A 215 18.03 5.00 -9.37
C MET A 215 17.66 4.99 -7.88
N ILE A 216 18.45 4.32 -7.03
CA ILE A 216 18.23 4.29 -5.58
C ILE A 216 18.67 5.62 -4.96
N GLY A 217 19.74 6.24 -5.50
CA GLY A 217 20.24 7.52 -5.04
C GLY A 217 19.20 8.65 -5.03
N ASN A 218 18.32 8.66 -6.02
CA ASN A 218 17.22 9.63 -6.11
C ASN A 218 16.21 9.52 -4.95
N TYR A 219 16.18 8.39 -4.23
CA TYR A 219 15.27 8.15 -3.12
C TYR A 219 15.96 8.20 -1.75
N VAL A 220 17.29 8.27 -1.72
CA VAL A 220 18.07 8.41 -0.48
C VAL A 220 18.12 9.90 -0.12
N SER A 221 17.15 10.33 0.66
CA SER A 221 17.09 11.66 1.25
C SER A 221 16.80 11.52 2.74
N PRO A 222 17.78 11.76 3.61
CA PRO A 222 17.57 11.73 5.05
C PRO A 222 16.47 12.72 5.45
N ILE A 223 15.56 12.25 6.29
CA ILE A 223 14.48 13.08 6.85
C ILE A 223 14.87 13.60 8.24
N SER A 224 14.15 14.58 8.74
CA SER A 224 14.36 15.02 10.12
C SER A 224 14.07 13.89 11.10
N LEU A 225 14.83 13.87 12.20
CA LEU A 225 14.66 12.86 13.26
C LEU A 225 13.23 12.83 13.82
N SER A 226 12.58 13.98 13.90
CA SER A 226 11.19 14.09 14.35
C SER A 226 10.21 13.37 13.43
N VAL A 227 10.33 13.56 12.11
CA VAL A 227 9.50 12.87 11.11
C VAL A 227 9.76 11.36 11.14
N PHE A 228 11.02 10.94 11.29
CA PHE A 228 11.38 9.54 11.44
C PHE A 228 10.71 8.89 12.66
N ILE A 229 10.85 9.52 13.84
CA ILE A 229 10.28 9.01 15.09
C ILE A 229 8.74 8.91 14.98
N VAL A 230 8.09 9.95 14.48
CA VAL A 230 6.63 9.97 14.32
C VAL A 230 6.16 8.87 13.37
N THR A 231 6.85 8.66 12.26
CA THR A 231 6.51 7.61 11.29
C THR A 231 6.69 6.20 11.89
N GLY A 232 7.79 5.98 12.64
CA GLY A 232 8.02 4.72 13.31
C GLY A 232 6.96 4.44 14.39
N ILE A 233 6.65 5.44 15.23
CA ILE A 233 5.61 5.32 16.27
C ILE A 233 4.24 5.04 15.61
N TRP A 234 3.92 5.72 14.52
CA TRP A 234 2.67 5.51 13.79
C TRP A 234 2.52 4.04 13.34
N GLN A 235 3.55 3.44 12.75
CA GLN A 235 3.51 2.04 12.35
C GLN A 235 3.38 1.09 13.54
N ILE A 236 4.14 1.33 14.62
CA ILE A 236 4.09 0.56 15.86
C ILE A 236 2.70 0.66 16.51
N LEU A 237 2.12 1.86 16.53
CA LEU A 237 0.78 2.09 17.09
C LEU A 237 -0.29 1.26 16.36
N GLY A 238 -0.25 1.18 15.03
CA GLY A 238 -1.15 0.35 14.25
C GLY A 238 -1.08 -1.13 14.64
N TYR A 239 0.12 -1.65 14.92
CA TYR A 239 0.29 -3.01 15.42
C TYR A 239 -0.36 -3.19 16.81
N PHE A 240 -0.08 -2.29 17.75
CA PHE A 240 -0.63 -2.41 19.11
C PHE A 240 -2.16 -2.29 19.13
N ILE A 241 -2.75 -1.38 18.37
CA ILE A 241 -4.20 -1.24 18.29
C ILE A 241 -4.87 -2.54 17.84
N LEU A 242 -4.31 -3.22 16.82
CA LEU A 242 -4.90 -4.44 16.30
C LEU A 242 -4.59 -5.69 17.14
N PHE A 243 -3.39 -5.77 17.73
CA PHE A 243 -2.85 -7.04 18.25
C PHE A 243 -2.45 -7.01 19.73
N TYR A 244 -2.47 -5.85 20.41
CA TYR A 244 -2.12 -5.77 21.83
C TYR A 244 -3.13 -6.55 22.68
N ASN A 245 -2.60 -7.32 23.64
CA ASN A 245 -3.37 -8.11 24.58
C ASN A 245 -4.21 -9.26 24.00
N ASN A 246 -3.77 -9.85 22.88
CA ASN A 246 -4.37 -11.07 22.32
C ASN A 246 -3.85 -12.33 23.04
N ASN A 247 -3.98 -12.37 24.38
CA ASN A 247 -3.69 -13.59 25.17
C ASN A 247 -4.82 -14.63 25.10
N ASP A 248 -5.91 -14.35 24.38
CA ASP A 248 -6.96 -15.34 24.11
C ASP A 248 -6.41 -16.42 23.18
N ILE A 249 -5.96 -17.50 23.80
CA ILE A 249 -5.36 -18.69 23.18
C ILE A 249 -6.25 -19.25 22.03
N GLN A 250 -7.57 -19.10 22.11
CA GLN A 250 -8.50 -19.49 21.05
C GLN A 250 -8.44 -18.60 19.80
N PHE A 251 -7.98 -17.36 19.94
CA PHE A 251 -7.82 -16.46 18.80
C PHE A 251 -6.58 -16.81 17.97
N GLN A 252 -5.54 -17.30 18.59
CA GLN A 252 -4.23 -17.56 17.95
C GLN A 252 -4.23 -18.80 17.05
N THR A 253 -5.06 -19.81 17.31
CA THR A 253 -4.98 -21.10 16.60
C THR A 253 -5.87 -21.20 15.36
N ASN A 254 -7.02 -20.49 15.30
CA ASN A 254 -8.01 -20.65 14.24
C ASN A 254 -8.12 -19.50 13.24
N ASP A 255 -7.55 -18.32 13.52
CA ASP A 255 -7.61 -17.17 12.61
C ASP A 255 -6.30 -16.99 11.81
N LYS A 256 -6.13 -17.83 10.80
CA LYS A 256 -4.94 -17.78 9.91
C LYS A 256 -4.74 -16.40 9.28
N LEU A 257 -5.80 -15.62 9.01
CA LEU A 257 -5.67 -14.28 8.45
C LEU A 257 -5.16 -13.29 9.50
N GLY A 258 -5.67 -13.35 10.73
CA GLY A 258 -5.21 -12.50 11.82
C GLY A 258 -3.73 -12.74 12.13
N LEU A 259 -3.31 -14.02 12.18
CA LEU A 259 -1.89 -14.38 12.36
C LEU A 259 -1.03 -13.86 11.19
N PHE A 260 -1.50 -14.02 9.95
CA PHE A 260 -0.79 -13.51 8.78
C PHE A 260 -0.63 -11.99 8.83
N VAL A 261 -1.70 -11.26 9.17
CA VAL A 261 -1.66 -9.79 9.26
C VAL A 261 -0.75 -9.35 10.41
N LYS A 262 -0.77 -10.05 11.55
CA LYS A 262 0.15 -9.80 12.67
C LYS A 262 1.61 -9.98 12.27
N ASP A 263 1.93 -11.14 11.71
CA ASP A 263 3.32 -11.48 11.33
C ASP A 263 3.82 -10.58 10.18
N GLY A 264 2.96 -10.27 9.20
CA GLY A 264 3.30 -9.35 8.12
C GLY A 264 3.54 -7.92 8.61
N THR A 265 2.77 -7.45 9.61
CA THR A 265 3.02 -6.15 10.23
C THR A 265 4.38 -6.13 10.94
N LEU A 266 4.75 -7.22 11.64
CA LEU A 266 6.06 -7.36 12.29
C LEU A 266 7.20 -7.37 11.26
N VAL A 267 7.05 -8.08 10.14
CA VAL A 267 8.05 -8.09 9.06
C VAL A 267 8.25 -6.70 8.48
N LEU A 268 7.17 -5.94 8.29
CA LEU A 268 7.28 -4.59 7.73
C LEU A 268 7.85 -3.57 8.73
N MET A 269 7.84 -3.86 10.03
CA MET A 269 8.57 -3.04 11.01
C MET A 269 10.08 -3.05 10.75
N LEU A 270 10.64 -4.11 10.15
CA LEU A 270 12.04 -4.14 9.71
C LEU A 270 12.40 -3.04 8.72
N LEU A 271 11.41 -2.34 8.15
CA LEU A 271 11.63 -1.18 7.30
C LEU A 271 11.77 0.13 8.07
N ILE A 272 11.49 0.16 9.38
CA ILE A 272 11.57 1.40 10.17
C ILE A 272 12.96 2.05 10.06
N PRO A 273 14.09 1.33 10.16
CA PRO A 273 15.41 1.93 9.98
C PRO A 273 15.60 2.61 8.62
N PHE A 274 14.93 2.11 7.59
CA PHE A 274 15.01 2.69 6.24
C PHE A 274 14.28 4.03 6.12
N TYR A 275 13.26 4.31 6.95
CA TYR A 275 12.48 5.55 6.88
C TYR A 275 13.34 6.78 7.13
N TYR A 276 14.37 6.68 7.97
CA TYR A 276 15.31 7.79 8.21
C TYR A 276 16.07 8.18 6.95
N TYR A 277 16.53 7.20 6.18
CA TYR A 277 17.36 7.42 5.00
C TYR A 277 16.54 7.54 3.71
N ALA A 278 15.36 6.96 3.66
CA ALA A 278 14.51 6.91 2.48
C ALA A 278 13.02 6.91 2.88
N ASN A 279 12.48 8.10 3.09
CA ASN A 279 11.06 8.26 3.52
C ASN A 279 10.08 7.57 2.55
N VAL A 280 10.44 7.43 1.28
CA VAL A 280 9.66 6.71 0.28
C VAL A 280 9.34 5.26 0.69
N ALA A 281 10.14 4.64 1.59
CA ALA A 281 9.89 3.29 2.11
C ALA A 281 8.58 3.20 2.92
N THR A 282 8.04 4.32 3.44
CA THR A 282 6.73 4.37 4.10
C THR A 282 5.59 3.92 3.17
N ARG A 283 5.75 4.08 1.85
CA ARG A 283 4.78 3.64 0.85
C ARG A 283 4.54 2.13 0.88
N ILE A 284 5.54 1.35 1.28
CA ILE A 284 5.43 -0.11 1.40
C ILE A 284 4.43 -0.46 2.51
N TYR A 285 4.53 0.20 3.66
CA TYR A 285 3.60 -0.02 4.76
C TYR A 285 2.17 0.40 4.41
N ARG A 286 1.98 1.44 3.61
CA ARG A 286 0.64 1.87 3.16
C ARG A 286 -0.07 0.77 2.36
N VAL A 287 0.62 0.07 1.49
CA VAL A 287 0.04 -1.08 0.78
C VAL A 287 -0.44 -2.15 1.76
N TRP A 288 0.32 -2.38 2.82
CA TRP A 288 -0.03 -3.35 3.85
C TRP A 288 -1.28 -2.97 4.65
N ILE A 289 -1.57 -1.70 4.81
CA ILE A 289 -2.79 -1.21 5.48
C ILE A 289 -4.05 -1.82 4.85
N ILE A 290 -4.06 -2.12 3.57
CA ILE A 290 -5.18 -2.83 2.91
C ILE A 290 -5.50 -4.13 3.66
N PHE A 291 -4.50 -4.93 3.98
CA PHE A 291 -4.70 -6.19 4.72
C PHE A 291 -5.08 -5.96 6.18
N MET A 292 -4.56 -4.90 6.82
CA MET A 292 -4.95 -4.50 8.17
C MET A 292 -6.43 -4.10 8.22
N VAL A 293 -6.91 -3.31 7.25
CA VAL A 293 -8.32 -2.92 7.12
C VAL A 293 -9.20 -4.14 6.84
N VAL A 294 -8.79 -5.04 5.95
CA VAL A 294 -9.50 -6.31 5.72
C VAL A 294 -9.60 -7.13 7.02
N TYR A 295 -8.53 -7.20 7.79
CA TYR A 295 -8.58 -7.90 9.08
C TYR A 295 -9.50 -7.21 10.09
N ALA A 296 -9.51 -5.88 10.14
CA ALA A 296 -10.40 -5.10 11.01
C ALA A 296 -11.89 -5.43 10.77
N THR A 297 -12.27 -5.79 9.53
CA THR A 297 -13.66 -6.22 9.25
C THR A 297 -14.08 -7.49 10.01
N LYS A 298 -13.12 -8.31 10.44
CA LYS A 298 -13.39 -9.54 11.18
C LYS A 298 -13.55 -9.32 12.68
N LEU A 299 -13.05 -8.21 13.20
CA LEU A 299 -13.07 -7.90 14.63
C LEU A 299 -14.47 -7.66 15.19
N ILE A 300 -15.45 -7.27 14.36
CA ILE A 300 -16.82 -7.00 14.81
C ILE A 300 -17.58 -8.27 15.22
N ARG A 301 -17.27 -9.41 14.62
CA ARG A 301 -18.14 -10.59 14.71
C ARG A 301 -18.02 -11.37 16.03
N ARG A 302 -17.07 -11.04 16.92
CA ARG A 302 -16.69 -12.00 17.97
C ARG A 302 -16.97 -11.62 19.41
N GLN A 303 -16.90 -10.37 19.84
CA GLN A 303 -17.21 -9.90 21.22
C GLN A 303 -17.15 -8.38 21.34
N PHE A 304 -17.80 -7.79 22.33
CA PHE A 304 -17.84 -6.33 22.58
C PHE A 304 -16.44 -5.67 22.71
N ALA A 305 -15.43 -6.39 23.22
CA ALA A 305 -14.05 -5.91 23.28
C ALA A 305 -13.41 -5.72 21.90
N PHE A 306 -13.85 -6.49 20.90
CA PHE A 306 -13.35 -6.40 19.53
C PHE A 306 -13.96 -5.24 18.74
N GLU A 307 -15.21 -4.86 19.04
CA GLU A 307 -15.84 -3.67 18.45
C GLU A 307 -15.07 -2.40 18.83
N LYS A 308 -14.63 -2.29 20.10
CA LYS A 308 -13.77 -1.17 20.54
C LYS A 308 -12.45 -1.12 19.78
N ARG A 309 -11.79 -2.26 19.56
CA ARG A 309 -10.53 -2.30 18.77
C ARG A 309 -10.73 -1.85 17.34
N ARG A 310 -11.81 -2.27 16.71
CA ARG A 310 -12.13 -1.79 15.37
C ARG A 310 -12.32 -0.27 15.38
N LEU A 311 -13.11 0.27 16.30
CA LEU A 311 -13.30 1.71 16.40
C LEU A 311 -11.97 2.45 16.58
N PHE A 312 -11.08 1.96 17.46
CA PHE A 312 -9.74 2.55 17.62
C PHE A 312 -8.91 2.45 16.35
N PHE A 313 -9.02 1.34 15.60
CA PHE A 313 -8.32 1.19 14.34
C PHE A 313 -8.90 2.14 13.27
N ASP A 314 -10.21 2.29 13.19
CA ASP A 314 -10.86 3.24 12.29
C ASP A 314 -10.41 4.67 12.61
N MET A 315 -10.40 5.04 13.89
CA MET A 315 -9.88 6.34 14.35
C MET A 315 -8.38 6.51 14.03
N TYR A 316 -7.59 5.45 14.15
CA TYR A 316 -6.18 5.45 13.77
C TYR A 316 -6.00 5.71 12.27
N ILE A 317 -6.76 5.05 11.39
CA ILE A 317 -6.69 5.26 9.94
C ILE A 317 -7.13 6.68 9.58
N ILE A 318 -8.27 7.14 10.07
CA ILE A 318 -8.80 8.49 9.80
C ILE A 318 -7.87 9.56 10.38
N GLY A 319 -7.44 9.41 11.62
CA GLY A 319 -6.51 10.32 12.27
C GLY A 319 -5.16 10.38 11.57
N SER A 320 -4.65 9.23 11.10
CA SER A 320 -3.43 9.15 10.29
C SER A 320 -3.58 9.91 8.97
N SER A 321 -4.72 9.78 8.31
CA SER A 321 -5.00 10.49 7.05
C SER A 321 -5.01 12.01 7.27
N ILE A 322 -5.67 12.49 8.31
CA ILE A 322 -5.71 13.92 8.68
C ILE A 322 -4.30 14.40 9.01
N PHE A 323 -3.55 13.63 9.78
CA PHE A 323 -2.20 13.98 10.20
C PHE A 323 -1.23 14.06 9.02
N TRP A 324 -1.22 13.05 8.14
CA TRP A 324 -0.38 13.04 6.94
C TRP A 324 -0.78 14.12 5.95
N PHE A 325 -2.08 14.37 5.82
CA PHE A 325 -2.61 15.48 5.05
C PHE A 325 -2.06 16.82 5.56
N TYR A 326 -2.13 17.04 6.88
CA TYR A 326 -1.60 18.27 7.50
C TYR A 326 -0.08 18.41 7.28
N ILE A 327 0.71 17.34 7.48
CA ILE A 327 2.17 17.38 7.25
C ILE A 327 2.49 17.68 5.80
N VAL A 328 1.90 16.95 4.86
CA VAL A 328 2.26 17.03 3.45
C VAL A 328 1.77 18.34 2.84
N PHE A 329 0.57 18.74 3.12
CA PHE A 329 -0.04 19.86 2.44
C PHE A 329 0.18 21.20 3.16
N VAL A 330 0.05 21.23 4.47
CA VAL A 330 0.20 22.48 5.23
C VAL A 330 1.66 22.76 5.56
N LEU A 331 2.34 21.82 6.25
CA LEU A 331 3.71 22.06 6.70
C LEU A 331 4.75 22.03 5.58
N GLN A 332 4.54 21.22 4.53
CA GLN A 332 5.44 21.15 3.37
C GLN A 332 5.06 22.12 2.25
N GLY A 333 4.03 22.94 2.43
CA GLY A 333 3.59 23.95 1.46
C GLY A 333 3.08 23.38 0.15
N LYS A 334 2.54 22.13 0.17
CA LYS A 334 1.95 21.49 -1.01
C LYS A 334 0.45 21.77 -1.16
N GLU A 335 -0.05 22.84 -0.53
CA GLU A 335 -1.43 23.31 -0.70
C GLU A 335 -1.86 23.51 -2.16
N PRO A 336 -0.99 24.02 -3.08
CA PRO A 336 -1.36 24.12 -4.48
C PRO A 336 -1.82 22.80 -5.09
N ILE A 337 -1.27 21.66 -4.65
CA ILE A 337 -1.65 20.34 -5.15
C ILE A 337 -3.12 20.03 -4.88
N ILE A 338 -3.67 20.44 -3.72
CA ILE A 338 -5.09 20.19 -3.38
C ILE A 338 -5.99 21.06 -4.25
N ASN A 339 -5.64 22.33 -4.40
CA ASN A 339 -6.41 23.26 -5.24
C ASN A 339 -6.44 22.75 -6.69
N GLU A 340 -5.32 22.22 -7.17
CA GLU A 340 -5.24 21.61 -8.49
C GLU A 340 -6.02 20.28 -8.55
N LEU A 341 -5.97 19.42 -7.52
CA LEU A 341 -6.78 18.20 -7.40
C LEU A 341 -8.30 18.47 -7.50
N ILE A 342 -8.73 19.59 -6.95
CA ILE A 342 -10.15 19.97 -6.94
C ILE A 342 -10.55 20.66 -8.23
N ASN A 343 -9.68 21.51 -8.79
CA ASN A 343 -10.02 22.43 -9.85
C ASN A 343 -9.60 21.93 -11.25
N ASN A 344 -8.64 21.00 -11.35
CA ASN A 344 -8.05 20.54 -12.61
C ASN A 344 -8.39 19.07 -12.92
N ASN A 345 -9.59 18.63 -12.58
CA ASN A 345 -10.07 17.31 -12.97
C ASN A 345 -10.81 17.38 -14.31
N CYS A 346 -10.40 16.60 -15.30
CA CYS A 346 -11.00 16.63 -16.64
C CYS A 346 -12.42 16.02 -16.70
N TYR A 347 -12.91 15.39 -15.62
CA TYR A 347 -14.23 14.78 -15.56
C TYR A 347 -15.20 15.51 -14.61
N PHE A 348 -14.74 16.51 -13.85
CA PHE A 348 -15.55 17.29 -12.91
C PHE A 348 -15.37 18.78 -13.10
#